data_a6d85af10a2bed9c1c1bfea2a4ed087b
#
_entry.id   a6d85af10a2bed9c1c1bfea2a4ed087b
#
_cell.length_a   1.000
_cell.length_b   1.000
_cell.length_c   1.000
_cell.angle_alpha   90.00
_cell.angle_beta   90.00
_cell.angle_gamma   90.00
#
_symmetry.space_group_name_H-M   'P 1'
#
loop_
_entity.id
_entity.type
_entity.pdbx_description
1 polymer ?
#
loop_
_entity_poly.entity_id
_entity_poly.type
_entity_poly.pdbx_seq_one_letter_code
_entity_poly.pdbx_strand_id
1 'polypeptide(L)'
;KAGILASSHVQTRLYHIDYAGFKDSTVHDSVVLKEGIKEAIYKFRNIVLHRSFRSYAHAIEKINRYSTMQAEDMFRRGRYPSAFRIIIEPVISFLKGYFIKRHCFLGVEGFIEGVIYAFARTLRLAKTRELWKQQEADREKDI
;
A
#
# COMPACT_ATOMS: atom_id res chain seq x y z
N LYS A 1 0.91 -25.40 -5.02
CA LYS A 1 0.24 -24.96 -6.26
C LYS A 1 -0.16 -23.50 -6.03
N ALA A 2 0.40 -22.56 -6.80
CA ALA A 2 -0.11 -21.20 -6.85
C ALA A 2 -1.55 -21.29 -7.37
N GLY A 3 -2.50 -20.85 -6.55
CA GLY A 3 -3.90 -20.90 -6.93
C GLY A 3 -4.15 -20.05 -8.19
N ILE A 4 -5.13 -20.46 -9.00
CA ILE A 4 -5.59 -19.78 -10.23
C ILE A 4 -5.91 -18.26 -10.00
N LEU A 5 -5.99 -17.84 -8.74
CA LEU A 5 -6.35 -16.50 -8.30
C LEU A 5 -5.17 -15.64 -7.80
N ALA A 6 -3.92 -16.14 -7.90
CA ALA A 6 -2.74 -15.36 -7.54
C ALA A 6 -2.63 -14.14 -8.49
N SER A 7 -2.69 -12.95 -7.92
CA SER A 7 -2.46 -11.71 -8.66
C SER A 7 -0.97 -11.66 -9.05
N SER A 8 -0.69 -11.58 -10.35
CA SER A 8 0.68 -11.41 -10.84
C SER A 8 0.96 -9.93 -11.09
N HIS A 9 2.03 -9.41 -10.47
CA HIS A 9 2.54 -8.08 -10.75
C HIS A 9 3.91 -8.17 -11.41
N VAL A 10 4.07 -7.50 -12.53
CA VAL A 10 5.37 -7.36 -13.18
C VAL A 10 6.12 -6.25 -12.48
N GLN A 11 7.30 -6.55 -11.95
CA GLN A 11 8.18 -5.57 -11.32
C GLN A 11 9.58 -5.69 -11.90
N THR A 12 10.19 -4.56 -12.23
CA THR A 12 11.60 -4.50 -12.61
C THR A 12 12.46 -4.78 -11.39
N ARG A 13 13.26 -5.85 -11.44
CA ARG A 13 14.13 -6.29 -10.33
C ARG A 13 15.60 -6.20 -10.64
N LEU A 14 15.97 -6.29 -11.92
CA LEU A 14 17.33 -6.16 -12.39
C LEU A 14 17.40 -5.01 -13.38
N TYR A 15 18.33 -4.12 -13.17
CA TYR A 15 18.62 -2.99 -14.05
C TYR A 15 20.08 -2.57 -13.91
N HIS A 16 20.61 -1.97 -14.95
CA HIS A 16 21.94 -1.40 -14.89
C HIS A 16 21.87 0.01 -14.30
N ILE A 17 22.73 0.30 -13.33
CA ILE A 17 22.71 1.55 -12.56
C ILE A 17 22.91 2.81 -13.41
N ASP A 18 23.60 2.67 -14.56
CA ASP A 18 23.80 3.79 -15.48
C ASP A 18 22.53 4.15 -16.25
N TYR A 19 21.60 3.20 -16.41
CA TYR A 19 20.40 3.36 -17.24
C TYR A 19 19.12 3.56 -16.44
N ALA A 20 19.08 3.13 -15.19
CA ALA A 20 17.90 3.23 -14.36
C ALA A 20 18.26 3.46 -12.89
N GLY A 21 17.28 3.90 -12.11
CA GLY A 21 17.40 4.10 -10.66
C GLY A 21 16.05 4.01 -9.98
N PHE A 22 16.05 4.02 -8.66
CA PHE A 22 14.81 4.10 -7.90
C PHE A 22 14.26 5.52 -7.95
N LYS A 23 12.94 5.61 -8.06
CA LYS A 23 12.25 6.87 -7.85
C LYS A 23 12.36 7.23 -6.36
N ASP A 24 12.64 8.50 -6.08
CA ASP A 24 12.61 9.02 -4.71
C ASP A 24 11.15 8.99 -4.19
N SER A 25 10.83 7.92 -3.48
CA SER A 25 9.50 7.66 -2.95
C SER A 25 9.61 6.86 -1.66
N THR A 26 8.95 7.34 -0.62
CA THR A 26 9.00 6.75 0.73
C THR A 26 8.30 5.39 0.82
N VAL A 27 7.40 5.06 -0.11
CA VAL A 27 6.49 3.90 0.01
C VAL A 27 6.52 2.96 -1.18
N HIS A 28 6.87 3.45 -2.37
CA HIS A 28 6.83 2.65 -3.60
C HIS A 28 8.19 2.64 -4.28
N ASP A 29 8.91 1.54 -4.10
CA ASP A 29 10.14 1.25 -4.83
C ASP A 29 9.81 0.94 -6.29
N SER A 30 9.78 1.97 -7.12
CA SER A 30 9.66 1.81 -8.57
C SER A 30 10.94 2.21 -9.25
N VAL A 31 11.41 1.36 -10.15
CA VAL A 31 12.57 1.65 -11.01
C VAL A 31 12.09 2.54 -12.15
N VAL A 32 12.78 3.67 -12.36
CA VAL A 32 12.56 4.58 -13.48
C VAL A 32 13.81 4.62 -14.34
N LEU A 33 13.62 4.69 -15.65
CA LEU A 33 14.70 4.88 -16.60
C LEU A 33 15.20 6.32 -16.54
N LYS A 34 16.49 6.51 -16.72
CA LYS A 34 17.10 7.83 -16.86
C LYS A 34 16.70 8.47 -18.20
N GLU A 35 16.72 9.78 -18.23
CA GLU A 35 16.33 10.57 -19.39
C GLU A 35 17.16 10.16 -20.65
N GLY A 36 16.47 10.03 -21.78
CA GLY A 36 17.09 9.64 -23.05
C GLY A 36 17.31 8.13 -23.27
N ILE A 37 16.98 7.28 -22.29
CA ILE A 37 17.11 5.82 -22.43
C ILE A 37 15.83 5.24 -23.03
N LYS A 38 15.98 4.54 -24.14
CA LYS A 38 14.86 3.76 -24.73
C LYS A 38 14.60 2.50 -23.92
N GLU A 39 13.33 2.22 -23.69
CA GLU A 39 12.87 1.07 -22.91
C GLU A 39 13.31 -0.25 -23.55
N ALA A 40 14.16 -1.01 -22.84
CA ALA A 40 14.46 -2.41 -23.16
C ALA A 40 14.09 -3.25 -21.94
N ILE A 41 12.81 -3.62 -21.82
CA ILE A 41 12.32 -4.46 -20.72
C ILE A 41 12.26 -5.91 -21.16
N TYR A 42 13.08 -6.75 -20.54
CA TYR A 42 13.04 -8.19 -20.71
C TYR A 42 12.14 -8.83 -19.65
N LYS A 43 11.11 -9.55 -20.08
CA LYS A 43 10.22 -10.31 -19.20
C LYS A 43 10.70 -11.73 -19.00
N PHE A 44 11.02 -12.10 -17.76
CA PHE A 44 11.27 -13.50 -17.42
C PHE A 44 9.95 -14.30 -17.52
N ARG A 45 10.03 -15.51 -18.07
CA ARG A 45 8.88 -16.42 -18.19
C ARG A 45 8.49 -17.07 -16.86
N ASN A 46 9.47 -17.20 -15.95
CA ASN A 46 9.26 -17.87 -14.68
C ASN A 46 8.65 -16.93 -13.65
N ILE A 47 7.65 -17.44 -12.91
CA ILE A 47 6.97 -16.71 -11.85
C ILE A 47 7.71 -16.93 -10.54
N VAL A 48 8.02 -15.85 -9.84
CA VAL A 48 8.52 -15.90 -8.47
C VAL A 48 7.34 -15.82 -7.51
N LEU A 49 7.15 -16.87 -6.70
CA LEU A 49 6.16 -16.87 -5.65
C LEU A 49 6.60 -15.96 -4.51
N HIS A 50 5.95 -14.82 -4.38
CA HIS A 50 6.20 -13.89 -3.29
C HIS A 50 5.13 -14.03 -2.21
N ARG A 51 5.51 -14.54 -1.04
CA ARG A 51 4.66 -14.54 0.15
C ARG A 51 4.86 -13.23 0.90
N SER A 52 3.89 -12.34 0.83
CA SER A 52 3.98 -11.01 1.45
C SER A 52 4.02 -11.04 2.97
N PHE A 53 3.46 -12.10 3.59
CA PHE A 53 3.43 -12.26 5.05
C PHE A 53 3.75 -13.71 5.42
N ARG A 54 4.37 -13.89 6.59
CA ARG A 54 4.67 -15.20 7.17
C ARG A 54 3.55 -15.67 8.12
N SER A 55 2.86 -14.72 8.75
CA SER A 55 1.75 -14.92 9.69
C SER A 55 0.86 -13.68 9.71
N TYR A 56 -0.32 -13.78 10.30
CA TYR A 56 -1.21 -12.63 10.52
C TYR A 56 -0.58 -11.59 11.46
N ALA A 57 0.15 -12.01 12.50
CA ALA A 57 0.89 -11.11 13.37
C ALA A 57 1.91 -10.27 12.58
N HIS A 58 2.71 -10.91 11.74
CA HIS A 58 3.65 -10.20 10.85
C HIS A 58 2.94 -9.29 9.84
N ALA A 59 1.75 -9.68 9.36
CA ALA A 59 0.94 -8.83 8.48
C ALA A 59 0.50 -7.54 9.19
N ILE A 60 -0.01 -7.65 10.42
CA ILE A 60 -0.46 -6.49 11.21
C ILE A 60 0.70 -5.55 11.55
N GLU A 61 1.84 -6.10 11.96
CA GLU A 61 3.05 -5.30 12.22
C GLU A 61 3.47 -4.51 10.97
N LYS A 62 3.53 -5.19 9.84
CA LYS A 62 3.85 -4.57 8.55
C LYS A 62 2.84 -3.49 8.19
N ILE A 63 1.54 -3.74 8.33
CA ILE A 63 0.47 -2.78 8.09
C ILE A 63 0.62 -1.56 8.99
N ASN A 64 0.91 -1.76 10.27
CA ASN A 64 1.12 -0.67 11.19
C ASN A 64 2.26 0.25 10.75
N ARG A 65 3.41 -0.31 10.38
CA ARG A 65 4.56 0.45 9.87
C ARG A 65 4.25 1.19 8.56
N TYR A 66 3.69 0.47 7.58
CA TYR A 66 3.39 1.08 6.28
C TYR A 66 2.29 2.13 6.34
N SER A 67 1.27 1.94 7.19
CA SER A 67 0.22 2.94 7.38
C SER A 67 0.76 4.23 8.00
N THR A 68 1.77 4.16 8.88
CA THR A 68 2.45 5.34 9.43
C THR A 68 3.17 6.11 8.32
N MET A 69 4.02 5.45 7.55
CA MET A 69 4.74 6.08 6.44
C MET A 69 3.80 6.73 5.41
N GLN A 70 2.68 6.04 5.09
CA GLN A 70 1.68 6.56 4.17
C GLN A 70 0.90 7.75 4.77
N ALA A 71 0.64 7.74 6.06
CA ALA A 71 -0.01 8.84 6.76
C ALA A 71 0.86 10.10 6.75
N GLU A 72 2.14 9.96 7.04
CA GLU A 72 3.12 11.05 6.96
C GLU A 72 3.23 11.63 5.54
N ASP A 73 3.24 10.77 4.51
CA ASP A 73 3.25 11.22 3.12
C ASP A 73 1.96 11.97 2.76
N MET A 74 0.79 11.48 3.19
CA MET A 74 -0.48 12.17 3.00
C MET A 74 -0.51 13.52 3.72
N PHE A 75 -0.01 13.58 4.93
CA PHE A 75 0.10 14.80 5.72
C PHE A 75 1.02 15.83 5.06
N ARG A 76 2.22 15.43 4.64
CA ARG A 76 3.16 16.30 3.88
C ARG A 76 2.57 16.85 2.59
N ARG A 77 1.69 16.11 1.94
CA ARG A 77 0.96 16.56 0.73
C ARG A 77 -0.28 17.40 1.03
N GLY A 78 -0.50 17.80 2.27
CA GLY A 78 -1.65 18.61 2.67
C GLY A 78 -3.00 17.89 2.56
N ARG A 79 -3.02 16.55 2.55
CA ARG A 79 -4.26 15.77 2.38
C ARG A 79 -4.94 15.54 3.74
N TYR A 80 -6.06 16.22 3.95
CA TYR A 80 -6.90 16.03 5.14
C TYR A 80 -8.01 15.01 4.85
N PRO A 81 -8.09 13.89 5.59
CA PRO A 81 -9.18 12.93 5.43
C PRO A 81 -10.43 13.39 6.18
N SER A 82 -11.54 13.61 5.45
CA SER A 82 -12.83 13.94 6.07
C SER A 82 -13.35 12.80 6.95
N ALA A 83 -14.18 13.14 7.96
CA ALA A 83 -14.81 12.13 8.82
C ALA A 83 -15.63 11.12 8.02
N PHE A 84 -16.40 11.60 7.05
CA PHE A 84 -17.18 10.75 6.15
C PHE A 84 -16.31 9.73 5.42
N ARG A 85 -15.16 10.16 4.89
CA ARG A 85 -14.23 9.27 4.20
C ARG A 85 -13.68 8.18 5.13
N ILE A 86 -13.38 8.51 6.39
CA ILE A 86 -12.87 7.54 7.35
C ILE A 86 -13.94 6.48 7.68
N ILE A 87 -15.21 6.89 7.80
CA ILE A 87 -16.32 5.98 8.12
C ILE A 87 -16.63 5.06 6.95
N ILE A 88 -16.63 5.56 5.71
CA ILE A 88 -17.02 4.77 4.54
C ILE A 88 -15.87 3.92 3.95
N GLU A 89 -14.62 4.31 4.17
CA GLU A 89 -13.44 3.62 3.61
C GLU A 89 -13.37 2.12 3.97
N PRO A 90 -13.68 1.67 5.22
CA PRO A 90 -13.65 0.24 5.54
C PRO A 90 -14.59 -0.57 4.66
N VAL A 91 -15.81 -0.07 4.48
CA VAL A 91 -16.84 -0.76 3.69
C VAL A 91 -16.43 -0.84 2.22
N ILE A 92 -16.06 0.29 1.62
CA ILE A 92 -15.64 0.34 0.21
C ILE A 92 -14.40 -0.51 -0.01
N SER A 93 -13.41 -0.44 0.89
CA SER A 93 -12.17 -1.19 0.77
C SER A 93 -12.39 -2.69 0.95
N PHE A 94 -13.27 -3.09 1.87
CA PHE A 94 -13.66 -4.49 2.03
C PHE A 94 -14.32 -5.01 0.75
N LEU A 95 -15.35 -4.33 0.26
CA LEU A 95 -16.06 -4.73 -0.96
C LEU A 95 -15.11 -4.81 -2.17
N LYS A 96 -14.23 -3.83 -2.31
CA LYS A 96 -13.20 -3.83 -3.35
C LYS A 96 -12.22 -4.99 -3.21
N GLY A 97 -11.74 -5.27 -2.01
CA GLY A 97 -10.86 -6.40 -1.73
C GLY A 97 -11.56 -7.72 -2.01
N TYR A 98 -12.75 -7.88 -1.46
CA TYR A 98 -13.48 -9.14 -1.48
C TYR A 98 -14.01 -9.51 -2.87
N PHE A 99 -14.64 -8.56 -3.57
CA PHE A 99 -15.23 -8.83 -4.89
C PHE A 99 -14.29 -8.51 -6.06
N ILE A 100 -13.69 -7.32 -6.13
CA ILE A 100 -12.88 -6.92 -7.29
C ILE A 100 -11.55 -7.66 -7.33
N LYS A 101 -10.92 -7.86 -6.18
CA LYS A 101 -9.69 -8.67 -6.07
C LYS A 101 -9.98 -10.18 -5.98
N ARG A 102 -11.25 -10.57 -6.08
CA ARG A 102 -11.71 -11.97 -6.12
C ARG A 102 -11.35 -12.78 -4.87
N HIS A 103 -11.21 -12.13 -3.72
CA HIS A 103 -10.95 -12.84 -2.46
C HIS A 103 -12.15 -13.72 -2.06
N CYS A 104 -13.36 -13.43 -2.52
CA CYS A 104 -14.57 -14.25 -2.30
C CYS A 104 -14.41 -15.72 -2.72
N PHE A 105 -13.51 -16.02 -3.67
CA PHE A 105 -13.22 -17.39 -4.09
C PHE A 105 -12.25 -18.15 -3.19
N LEU A 106 -11.66 -17.48 -2.19
CA LEU A 106 -10.72 -18.06 -1.24
C LEU A 106 -11.38 -18.48 0.08
N GLY A 107 -12.71 -18.47 0.14
CA GLY A 107 -13.47 -18.84 1.35
C GLY A 107 -13.15 -17.94 2.54
N VAL A 108 -12.97 -18.54 3.72
CA VAL A 108 -12.70 -17.83 4.98
C VAL A 108 -11.41 -17.02 4.91
N GLU A 109 -10.36 -17.57 4.31
CA GLU A 109 -9.08 -16.87 4.13
C GLU A 109 -9.25 -15.58 3.32
N GLY A 110 -10.06 -15.63 2.27
CA GLY A 110 -10.37 -14.45 1.46
C GLY A 110 -11.18 -13.39 2.22
N PHE A 111 -12.05 -13.81 3.13
CA PHE A 111 -12.76 -12.89 4.01
C PHE A 111 -11.78 -12.19 4.96
N ILE A 112 -10.90 -12.94 5.62
CA ILE A 112 -9.86 -12.40 6.51
C ILE A 112 -8.96 -11.41 5.75
N GLU A 113 -8.49 -11.76 4.56
CA GLU A 113 -7.69 -10.87 3.71
C GLU A 113 -8.45 -9.58 3.34
N GLY A 114 -9.74 -9.67 3.05
CA GLY A 114 -10.61 -8.52 2.81
C GLY A 114 -10.71 -7.58 4.01
N VAL A 115 -10.89 -8.13 5.20
CA VAL A 115 -10.92 -7.38 6.47
C VAL A 115 -9.58 -6.70 6.74
N ILE A 116 -8.47 -7.43 6.60
CA ILE A 116 -7.12 -6.90 6.79
C ILE A 116 -6.83 -5.77 5.80
N TYR A 117 -7.26 -5.91 4.56
CA TYR A 117 -7.11 -4.86 3.55
C TYR A 117 -7.91 -3.60 3.90
N ALA A 118 -9.16 -3.74 4.35
CA ALA A 118 -9.98 -2.63 4.80
C ALA A 118 -9.37 -1.93 6.03
N PHE A 119 -8.90 -2.71 7.00
CA PHE A 119 -8.22 -2.21 8.20
C PHE A 119 -6.98 -1.36 7.84
N ALA A 120 -6.10 -1.87 6.96
CA ALA A 120 -4.91 -1.15 6.53
C ALA A 120 -5.23 0.22 5.91
N ARG A 121 -6.31 0.29 5.12
CA ARG A 121 -6.79 1.52 4.47
C ARG A 121 -7.32 2.52 5.47
N THR A 122 -8.12 2.04 6.42
CA THR A 122 -8.70 2.87 7.49
C THR A 122 -7.64 3.40 8.44
N LEU A 123 -6.71 2.54 8.85
CA LEU A 123 -5.64 2.89 9.78
C LEU A 123 -4.76 4.03 9.23
N ARG A 124 -4.44 4.01 7.93
CA ARG A 124 -3.73 5.11 7.28
C ARG A 124 -4.47 6.44 7.41
N LEU A 125 -5.79 6.46 7.15
CA LEU A 125 -6.60 7.68 7.24
C LEU A 125 -6.70 8.18 8.68
N ALA A 126 -6.86 7.26 9.64
CA ALA A 126 -6.92 7.59 11.06
C ALA A 126 -5.62 8.25 11.52
N LYS A 127 -4.47 7.66 11.20
CA LYS A 127 -3.15 8.22 11.52
C LYS A 127 -2.91 9.57 10.82
N THR A 128 -3.35 9.74 9.58
CA THR A 128 -3.25 11.05 8.89
C THR A 128 -4.04 12.11 9.65
N ARG A 129 -5.26 11.78 10.09
CA ARG A 129 -6.09 12.72 10.87
C ARG A 129 -5.49 13.04 12.23
N GLU A 130 -4.84 12.07 12.86
CA GLU A 130 -4.12 12.25 14.12
C GLU A 130 -2.98 13.28 13.98
N LEU A 131 -2.17 13.17 12.92
CA LEU A 131 -1.11 14.14 12.62
C LEU A 131 -1.65 15.56 12.44
N TRP A 132 -2.77 15.73 11.76
CA TRP A 132 -3.40 17.04 11.63
C TRP A 132 -3.87 17.62 12.95
N LYS A 133 -4.50 16.80 13.80
CA LYS A 133 -4.91 17.24 15.14
C LYS A 133 -3.74 17.62 16.03
N GLN A 134 -2.63 16.88 15.95
CA GLN A 134 -1.41 17.21 16.69
C GLN A 134 -0.87 18.58 16.24
N GLN A 135 -0.81 18.83 14.94
CA GLN A 135 -0.38 20.13 14.41
C GLN A 135 -1.29 21.29 14.85
N GLU A 136 -2.60 21.08 14.89
CA GLU A 136 -3.56 22.09 15.37
C GLU A 136 -3.34 22.40 16.85
N ALA A 137 -3.19 21.36 17.68
CA ALA A 137 -2.96 21.51 19.11
C ALA A 137 -1.62 22.20 19.44
N ASP A 138 -0.57 21.97 18.63
CA ASP A 138 0.71 22.63 18.82
C ASP A 138 0.65 24.11 18.44
N ARG A 139 -0.08 24.46 17.38
CA ARG A 139 -0.33 25.87 17.01
C ARG A 139 -1.09 26.66 18.08
N GLU A 140 -2.04 26.02 18.77
CA GLU A 140 -2.81 26.65 19.85
C GLU A 140 -1.97 26.93 21.10
N LYS A 141 -0.89 26.18 21.33
CA LYS A 141 0.04 26.40 22.46
C LYS A 141 1.04 27.52 22.22
N ASP A 142 1.30 27.84 20.94
CA ASP A 142 2.26 28.88 20.54
C ASP A 142 1.61 30.29 20.44
N ILE A 143 0.31 30.40 20.75
CA ILE A 143 -0.47 31.66 20.81
C ILE A 143 -0.71 32.06 22.24
#